data_f0f5d91fa9f816a74e5e46f6d94f91c5
#
_entry.id   f0f5d91fa9f816a74e5e46f6d94f91c5
#
_cell.length_a   1.000
_cell.length_b   1.000
_cell.length_c   1.000
_cell.angle_alpha   90.00
_cell.angle_beta   90.00
_cell.angle_gamma   90.00
#
_symmetry.space_group_name_H-M   'P 1'
#
loop_
_entity.id
_entity.type
_entity.pdbx_description
1 polymer ?
#
loop_
_entity_poly.entity_id
_entity_poly.type
_entity_poly.pdbx_seq_one_letter_code
_entity_poly.pdbx_strand_id
1 'polypeptide(L)'
;MRTDSVQVAAEAQTEARDVIGKRFGKEYLPDQPPVYKTKAKGAQEAHEAIRPTSSARLPEQLSGKLENDLWRLYDLIWKRFIASQMAPAVFDSTTVDIAATPVVAGAPAYLFRATGSVLKFPGFLAVYNVSLDEGEEDEDSERRLPPLAEGEALQLVELLPIQHFTEPPPRYTEASLVKELERLGIGRPSTYASILSTIQEREYVEMVDKKLIPTTLGRVVTDLLVEHFGNIVDYDFTSALEQQLDDIAEGSKKWVPVLREFYGPFRSTLEQAQRQMRNVKREEIVTDLDCPKCGQGKLVIRFGRNGEFLACSRYNREGDGESCDFTSDFHRDEQGQIVIDKASAPETSDVLCNVCGRPMVIKKSRFGPFLGCSGYPECNNTRRIGRDGKPVPLPEPTGVQCPKCGEGELLRRRGKFGRPFYGCSRYPKCDYITNTLDEAQAGEAPAEPAKNEPALPSPSRSSKRTRKSA
;
A
#
# COMPACT_ATOMS: atom_id res chain seq x y z
N MET A 1 -20.38 -13.09 0.42
CA MET A 1 -19.75 -12.54 -0.81
C MET A 1 -18.26 -12.44 -0.60
N ARG A 2 -17.47 -12.87 -1.57
CA ARG A 2 -16.00 -12.78 -1.56
C ARG A 2 -15.48 -12.34 -2.92
N THR A 3 -14.28 -11.78 -2.96
CA THR A 3 -13.64 -11.28 -4.19
C THR A 3 -13.15 -12.40 -5.13
N ASP A 4 -13.01 -13.63 -4.63
CA ASP A 4 -12.61 -14.82 -5.38
C ASP A 4 -13.77 -15.55 -6.07
N SER A 5 -15.02 -15.23 -5.74
CA SER A 5 -16.20 -15.79 -6.38
C SER A 5 -16.69 -14.95 -7.55
N VAL A 6 -17.06 -15.61 -8.62
CA VAL A 6 -17.67 -14.99 -9.81
C VAL A 6 -19.15 -15.36 -9.96
N GLN A 7 -19.70 -16.14 -9.04
CA GLN A 7 -21.10 -16.56 -9.08
C GLN A 7 -22.01 -15.45 -8.57
N VAL A 8 -23.14 -15.25 -9.24
CA VAL A 8 -24.14 -14.24 -8.88
C VAL A 8 -25.51 -14.93 -8.74
N ALA A 9 -26.24 -14.62 -7.69
CA ALA A 9 -27.60 -15.12 -7.48
C ALA A 9 -28.51 -14.71 -8.64
N ALA A 10 -29.37 -15.62 -9.09
CA ALA A 10 -30.27 -15.39 -10.23
C ALA A 10 -31.20 -14.17 -10.03
N GLU A 11 -31.64 -13.94 -8.80
CA GLU A 11 -32.47 -12.79 -8.42
C GLU A 11 -31.72 -11.47 -8.64
N ALA A 12 -30.45 -11.41 -8.26
CA ALA A 12 -29.60 -10.24 -8.44
C ALA A 12 -29.27 -10.00 -9.92
N GLN A 13 -29.07 -11.05 -10.71
CA GLN A 13 -28.92 -10.94 -12.16
C GLN A 13 -30.17 -10.38 -12.82
N THR A 14 -31.36 -10.87 -12.40
CA THR A 14 -32.64 -10.37 -12.94
C THR A 14 -32.82 -8.88 -12.63
N GLU A 15 -32.60 -8.47 -11.37
CA GLU A 15 -32.70 -7.06 -10.98
C GLU A 15 -31.70 -6.18 -11.77
N ALA A 16 -30.45 -6.64 -11.92
CA ALA A 16 -29.44 -5.91 -12.68
C ALA A 16 -29.86 -5.74 -14.16
N ARG A 17 -30.36 -6.79 -14.78
CA ARG A 17 -30.86 -6.75 -16.19
C ARG A 17 -32.01 -5.78 -16.34
N ASP A 18 -32.94 -5.75 -15.38
CA ASP A 18 -34.04 -4.77 -15.37
C ASP A 18 -33.52 -3.32 -15.28
N VAL A 19 -32.53 -3.08 -14.44
CA VAL A 19 -31.90 -1.75 -14.31
C VAL A 19 -31.19 -1.37 -15.61
N ILE A 20 -30.43 -2.29 -16.22
CA ILE A 20 -29.73 -2.06 -17.49
C ILE A 20 -30.72 -1.74 -18.58
N GLY A 21 -31.77 -2.55 -18.76
CA GLY A 21 -32.77 -2.34 -19.80
C GLY A 21 -33.53 -1.02 -19.68
N LYS A 22 -33.80 -0.57 -18.44
CA LYS A 22 -34.50 0.71 -18.17
C LYS A 22 -33.60 1.93 -18.36
N ARG A 23 -32.31 1.83 -18.03
CA ARG A 23 -31.40 2.99 -18.00
C ARG A 23 -30.58 3.16 -19.27
N PHE A 24 -30.14 2.08 -19.88
CA PHE A 24 -29.23 2.09 -21.03
C PHE A 24 -29.89 1.63 -22.31
N GLY A 25 -30.90 0.79 -22.23
CA GLY A 25 -31.61 0.23 -23.41
C GLY A 25 -31.44 -1.28 -23.52
N LYS A 26 -32.28 -1.87 -24.35
CA LYS A 26 -32.28 -3.34 -24.55
C LYS A 26 -31.04 -3.83 -25.28
N GLU A 27 -30.42 -3.00 -26.09
CA GLU A 27 -29.20 -3.28 -26.85
C GLU A 27 -27.98 -3.51 -25.93
N TYR A 28 -28.02 -3.01 -24.69
CA TYR A 28 -26.98 -3.24 -23.69
C TYR A 28 -27.16 -4.57 -22.93
N LEU A 29 -28.22 -5.31 -23.20
CA LEU A 29 -28.48 -6.59 -22.59
C LEU A 29 -28.02 -7.74 -23.50
N PRO A 30 -27.13 -8.62 -23.07
CA PRO A 30 -26.87 -9.85 -23.80
C PRO A 30 -28.12 -10.76 -23.78
N ASP A 31 -28.28 -11.61 -24.77
CA ASP A 31 -29.43 -12.52 -24.89
C ASP A 31 -29.60 -13.42 -23.67
N GLN A 32 -28.48 -13.91 -23.15
CA GLN A 32 -28.44 -14.70 -21.92
C GLN A 32 -27.61 -14.00 -20.85
N PRO A 33 -27.93 -14.21 -19.54
CA PRO A 33 -27.09 -13.71 -18.47
C PRO A 33 -25.66 -14.20 -18.60
N PRO A 34 -24.66 -13.33 -18.45
CA PRO A 34 -23.26 -13.73 -18.52
C PRO A 34 -22.90 -14.75 -17.41
N VAL A 35 -22.13 -15.77 -17.79
CA VAL A 35 -21.60 -16.79 -16.88
C VAL A 35 -20.08 -16.70 -16.91
N TYR A 36 -19.49 -16.46 -15.76
CA TYR A 36 -18.04 -16.37 -15.59
C TYR A 36 -17.47 -17.63 -14.96
N LYS A 37 -16.32 -18.06 -15.44
CA LYS A 37 -15.57 -19.17 -14.83
C LYS A 37 -14.49 -18.60 -13.93
N THR A 38 -14.39 -19.11 -12.70
CA THR A 38 -13.29 -18.75 -11.81
C THR A 38 -11.97 -19.30 -12.35
N LYS A 39 -10.91 -18.48 -12.27
CA LYS A 39 -9.53 -18.89 -12.59
C LYS A 39 -8.74 -19.27 -11.34
N ALA A 40 -9.23 -18.90 -10.16
CA ALA A 40 -8.58 -19.17 -8.89
C ALA A 40 -8.69 -20.65 -8.54
N LYS A 41 -7.54 -21.32 -8.39
CA LYS A 41 -7.48 -22.64 -7.79
C LYS A 41 -7.89 -22.53 -6.33
N GLY A 42 -8.92 -23.27 -5.89
CA GLY A 42 -9.42 -23.25 -4.50
C GLY A 42 -10.50 -22.19 -4.23
N ALA A 43 -11.11 -21.60 -5.26
CA ALA A 43 -12.31 -20.77 -5.07
C ALA A 43 -13.44 -21.66 -4.52
N GLN A 44 -13.90 -21.33 -3.31
CA GLN A 44 -15.02 -22.05 -2.71
C GLN A 44 -16.31 -21.71 -3.46
N GLU A 45 -16.86 -22.66 -4.17
CA GLU A 45 -18.10 -22.52 -4.97
C GLU A 45 -19.32 -22.03 -4.16
N ALA A 46 -19.25 -22.15 -2.84
CA ALA A 46 -20.32 -21.73 -1.93
C ALA A 46 -20.46 -20.20 -1.76
N HIS A 47 -19.54 -19.41 -2.28
CA HIS A 47 -19.56 -17.96 -2.12
C HIS A 47 -20.13 -17.24 -3.34
N GLU A 48 -20.80 -16.12 -3.09
CA GLU A 48 -21.29 -15.20 -4.10
C GLU A 48 -20.27 -14.08 -4.36
N ALA A 49 -20.22 -13.58 -5.60
CA ALA A 49 -19.40 -12.44 -6.01
C ALA A 49 -19.81 -11.16 -5.24
N ILE A 50 -18.89 -10.24 -5.08
CA ILE A 50 -19.16 -8.92 -4.49
C ILE A 50 -20.12 -8.15 -5.41
N ARG A 51 -21.24 -7.71 -4.89
CA ARG A 51 -22.26 -6.94 -5.57
C ARG A 51 -23.00 -6.00 -4.61
N PRO A 52 -23.69 -4.97 -5.11
CA PRO A 52 -24.59 -4.18 -4.28
C PRO A 52 -25.76 -5.05 -3.76
N THR A 53 -26.32 -4.72 -2.61
CA THR A 53 -27.50 -5.39 -2.07
C THR A 53 -28.72 -5.22 -2.97
N SER A 54 -28.81 -4.12 -3.70
CA SER A 54 -29.83 -3.86 -4.73
C SER A 54 -29.23 -3.01 -5.83
N SER A 55 -29.37 -3.47 -7.06
CA SER A 55 -28.94 -2.76 -8.27
C SER A 55 -29.76 -1.50 -8.55
N ALA A 56 -31.00 -1.45 -8.03
CA ALA A 56 -31.89 -0.31 -8.18
C ALA A 56 -31.46 0.91 -7.34
N ARG A 57 -30.56 0.74 -6.36
CA ARG A 57 -29.99 1.84 -5.59
C ARG A 57 -28.81 2.43 -6.34
N LEU A 58 -29.08 3.47 -7.09
CA LEU A 58 -28.07 4.12 -7.93
C LEU A 58 -27.04 4.88 -7.06
N PRO A 59 -25.76 4.88 -7.41
CA PRO A 59 -24.71 5.62 -6.67
C PRO A 59 -25.04 7.10 -6.49
N GLU A 60 -25.66 7.74 -7.49
CA GLU A 60 -26.03 9.16 -7.45
C GLU A 60 -27.06 9.46 -6.32
N GLN A 61 -27.95 8.51 -6.01
CA GLN A 61 -28.94 8.65 -4.94
C GLN A 61 -28.33 8.60 -3.54
N LEU A 62 -27.10 8.06 -3.42
CA LEU A 62 -26.36 7.91 -2.18
C LEU A 62 -25.28 8.99 -2.01
N SER A 63 -25.07 9.82 -3.03
CA SER A 63 -24.16 10.96 -2.95
C SER A 63 -24.61 11.90 -1.81
N GLY A 64 -23.68 12.26 -0.94
CA GLY A 64 -23.94 13.09 0.26
C GLY A 64 -24.63 12.38 1.43
N LYS A 65 -25.09 11.12 1.28
CA LYS A 65 -25.67 10.30 2.36
C LYS A 65 -24.66 9.36 3.01
N LEU A 66 -23.59 9.05 2.29
CA LEU A 66 -22.46 8.23 2.76
C LEU A 66 -21.22 9.09 2.91
N GLU A 67 -20.29 8.64 3.74
CA GLU A 67 -18.91 9.18 3.75
C GLU A 67 -18.28 8.98 2.38
N ASN A 68 -17.41 9.90 1.97
CA ASN A 68 -16.87 9.96 0.60
C ASN A 68 -16.19 8.64 0.17
N ASP A 69 -15.41 8.02 1.06
CA ASP A 69 -14.71 6.78 0.75
C ASP A 69 -15.67 5.60 0.59
N LEU A 70 -16.71 5.54 1.44
CA LEU A 70 -17.78 4.53 1.33
C LEU A 70 -18.61 4.72 0.07
N TRP A 71 -18.89 5.98 -0.31
CA TRP A 71 -19.60 6.27 -1.56
C TRP A 71 -18.80 5.85 -2.78
N ARG A 72 -17.49 6.16 -2.83
CA ARG A 72 -16.59 5.74 -3.90
C ARG A 72 -16.52 4.22 -4.04
N LEU A 73 -16.39 3.53 -2.92
CA LEU A 73 -16.37 2.07 -2.92
C LEU A 73 -17.70 1.49 -3.43
N TYR A 74 -18.84 2.05 -2.98
CA TYR A 74 -20.14 1.63 -3.47
C TYR A 74 -20.30 1.87 -4.96
N ASP A 75 -19.91 3.04 -5.46
CA ASP A 75 -19.94 3.41 -6.89
C ASP A 75 -19.12 2.42 -7.73
N LEU A 76 -17.91 2.09 -7.28
CA LEU A 76 -17.05 1.10 -7.93
C LEU A 76 -17.70 -0.29 -7.98
N ILE A 77 -18.21 -0.78 -6.85
CA ILE A 77 -18.88 -2.10 -6.77
C ILE A 77 -20.10 -2.12 -7.68
N TRP A 78 -20.92 -1.08 -7.64
CA TRP A 78 -22.12 -0.98 -8.45
C TRP A 78 -21.80 -0.96 -9.95
N LYS A 79 -20.87 -0.11 -10.37
CA LYS A 79 -20.46 0.01 -11.77
C LYS A 79 -19.87 -1.30 -12.29
N ARG A 80 -18.97 -1.92 -11.51
CA ARG A 80 -18.34 -3.18 -11.90
C ARG A 80 -19.36 -4.32 -12.01
N PHE A 81 -20.30 -4.39 -11.06
CA PHE A 81 -21.36 -5.39 -11.09
C PHE A 81 -22.28 -5.20 -12.28
N ILE A 82 -22.78 -3.98 -12.53
CA ILE A 82 -23.65 -3.69 -13.67
C ILE A 82 -22.91 -3.97 -14.98
N ALA A 83 -21.69 -3.49 -15.13
CA ALA A 83 -20.85 -3.75 -16.31
C ALA A 83 -20.68 -5.24 -16.60
N SER A 84 -20.54 -6.07 -15.55
CA SER A 84 -20.42 -7.53 -15.69
C SER A 84 -21.70 -8.19 -16.25
N GLN A 85 -22.85 -7.53 -16.17
CA GLN A 85 -24.14 -8.02 -16.67
C GLN A 85 -24.54 -7.38 -18.01
N MET A 86 -23.70 -6.50 -18.60
CA MET A 86 -23.94 -5.80 -19.86
C MET A 86 -23.32 -6.53 -21.05
N ALA A 87 -23.78 -6.17 -22.24
CA ALA A 87 -23.20 -6.60 -23.49
C ALA A 87 -21.77 -6.08 -23.67
N PRO A 88 -20.87 -6.82 -24.34
CA PRO A 88 -19.51 -6.38 -24.61
C PRO A 88 -19.47 -5.12 -25.47
N ALA A 89 -18.40 -4.33 -25.32
CA ALA A 89 -18.09 -3.26 -26.26
C ALA A 89 -17.69 -3.84 -27.61
N VAL A 90 -18.05 -3.12 -28.69
CA VAL A 90 -17.71 -3.51 -30.07
C VAL A 90 -16.86 -2.43 -30.68
N PHE A 91 -15.73 -2.80 -31.23
CA PHE A 91 -14.81 -1.93 -31.95
C PHE A 91 -14.70 -2.37 -33.39
N ASP A 92 -14.68 -1.43 -34.30
CA ASP A 92 -14.22 -1.65 -35.66
C ASP A 92 -12.71 -1.37 -35.69
N SER A 93 -11.92 -2.42 -35.86
CA SER A 93 -10.46 -2.33 -35.96
C SER A 93 -10.03 -2.39 -37.42
N THR A 94 -9.26 -1.41 -37.84
CA THR A 94 -8.71 -1.32 -39.20
C THR A 94 -7.19 -1.43 -39.13
N THR A 95 -6.64 -2.36 -39.91
CA THR A 95 -5.19 -2.47 -40.11
C THR A 95 -4.89 -2.16 -41.58
N VAL A 96 -3.96 -1.26 -41.81
CA VAL A 96 -3.55 -0.81 -43.16
C VAL A 96 -2.07 -1.15 -43.34
N ASP A 97 -1.79 -1.89 -44.38
CA ASP A 97 -0.43 -2.17 -44.85
C ASP A 97 -0.11 -1.21 -46.01
N ILE A 98 0.88 -0.36 -45.82
CA ILE A 98 1.28 0.69 -46.75
C ILE A 98 2.60 0.27 -47.39
N ALA A 99 2.55 -0.05 -48.70
CA ALA A 99 3.73 -0.37 -49.48
C ALA A 99 4.45 0.92 -49.91
N ALA A 100 5.65 1.15 -49.40
CA ALA A 100 6.50 2.26 -49.79
C ALA A 100 7.52 1.82 -50.82
N THR A 101 7.31 2.23 -52.08
CA THR A 101 8.20 1.92 -53.20
C THR A 101 9.22 3.03 -53.32
N PRO A 102 10.53 2.73 -53.22
CA PRO A 102 11.57 3.74 -53.35
C PRO A 102 11.62 4.29 -54.76
N VAL A 103 11.93 5.56 -54.89
CA VAL A 103 12.13 6.22 -56.18
C VAL A 103 13.44 5.74 -56.87
N VAL A 104 14.39 5.26 -56.11
CA VAL A 104 15.66 4.76 -56.62
C VAL A 104 15.54 3.31 -57.05
N ALA A 105 15.80 3.03 -58.31
CA ALA A 105 15.80 1.69 -58.86
C ALA A 105 16.79 0.75 -58.13
N GLY A 106 16.28 -0.39 -57.70
CA GLY A 106 17.08 -1.41 -56.96
C GLY A 106 17.13 -1.24 -55.43
N ALA A 107 16.55 -0.20 -54.86
CA ALA A 107 16.38 -0.09 -53.42
C ALA A 107 15.23 -0.99 -52.93
N PRO A 108 15.31 -1.58 -51.73
CA PRO A 108 14.30 -2.46 -51.19
C PRO A 108 12.97 -1.70 -50.93
N ALA A 109 11.86 -2.34 -51.23
CA ALA A 109 10.55 -1.83 -50.84
C ALA A 109 10.34 -1.99 -49.32
N TYR A 110 9.69 -1.05 -48.70
CA TYR A 110 9.38 -1.04 -47.28
C TYR A 110 7.87 -1.22 -47.08
N LEU A 111 7.51 -1.92 -46.02
CA LEU A 111 6.12 -2.09 -45.61
C LEU A 111 5.91 -1.38 -44.27
N PHE A 112 5.05 -0.38 -44.25
CA PHE A 112 4.61 0.28 -43.04
C PHE A 112 3.23 -0.26 -42.66
N ARG A 113 2.97 -0.41 -41.37
CA ARG A 113 1.68 -0.85 -40.85
C ARG A 113 1.12 0.19 -39.89
N ALA A 114 -0.13 0.56 -40.10
CA ALA A 114 -0.90 1.39 -39.20
C ALA A 114 -2.15 0.62 -38.75
N THR A 115 -2.45 0.68 -37.46
CA THR A 115 -3.65 0.08 -36.89
C THR A 115 -4.43 1.18 -36.15
N GLY A 116 -5.75 1.18 -36.30
CA GLY A 116 -6.63 2.09 -35.60
C GLY A 116 -7.92 1.40 -35.22
N SER A 117 -8.55 1.83 -34.14
CA SER A 117 -9.82 1.30 -33.65
C SER A 117 -10.84 2.41 -33.49
N VAL A 118 -12.10 2.14 -33.85
CA VAL A 118 -13.24 3.05 -33.64
C VAL A 118 -14.29 2.33 -32.80
N LEU A 119 -14.66 2.93 -31.67
CA LEU A 119 -15.73 2.40 -30.82
C LEU A 119 -17.07 2.51 -31.57
N LYS A 120 -17.64 1.35 -31.94
CA LYS A 120 -18.94 1.25 -32.66
C LYS A 120 -20.09 1.16 -31.67
N PHE A 121 -19.92 0.38 -30.62
CA PHE A 121 -20.92 0.21 -29.57
C PHE A 121 -20.20 0.15 -28.20
N PRO A 122 -20.56 1.04 -27.26
CA PRO A 122 -19.84 1.14 -26.01
C PRO A 122 -20.07 -0.04 -25.05
N GLY A 123 -21.21 -0.75 -25.13
CA GLY A 123 -21.50 -1.85 -24.26
C GLY A 123 -21.23 -1.52 -22.78
N PHE A 124 -20.52 -2.38 -22.04
CA PHE A 124 -20.19 -2.17 -20.64
C PHE A 124 -19.31 -0.93 -20.37
N LEU A 125 -18.58 -0.42 -21.37
CA LEU A 125 -17.76 0.80 -21.24
C LEU A 125 -18.60 2.05 -20.96
N ALA A 126 -19.91 2.01 -21.26
CA ALA A 126 -20.83 3.09 -20.91
C ALA A 126 -20.94 3.29 -19.37
N VAL A 127 -20.60 2.28 -18.58
CA VAL A 127 -20.69 2.30 -17.11
C VAL A 127 -19.33 2.22 -16.45
N TYR A 128 -18.46 1.37 -16.95
CA TYR A 128 -17.19 1.04 -16.34
C TYR A 128 -16.06 1.03 -17.36
N ASN A 129 -15.17 2.00 -17.23
CA ASN A 129 -13.92 2.03 -17.97
C ASN A 129 -12.81 1.57 -17.01
N VAL A 130 -12.05 0.54 -17.40
CA VAL A 130 -10.87 0.11 -16.67
C VAL A 130 -9.81 1.17 -16.96
N SER A 131 -9.46 1.97 -15.96
CA SER A 131 -8.24 2.75 -16.05
C SER A 131 -7.07 1.77 -16.09
N LEU A 132 -6.32 1.79 -17.19
CA LEU A 132 -5.07 1.05 -17.30
C LEU A 132 -4.12 1.56 -16.19
N ASP A 133 -3.34 0.66 -15.60
CA ASP A 133 -2.28 1.06 -14.69
C ASP A 133 -1.29 1.99 -15.43
N GLU A 134 -0.77 3.02 -14.74
CA GLU A 134 0.21 3.96 -15.31
C GLU A 134 1.40 3.16 -15.88
N GLY A 135 1.53 3.15 -17.20
CA GLY A 135 2.55 2.39 -17.94
C GLY A 135 2.00 1.39 -18.96
N GLU A 136 0.71 1.06 -18.90
CA GLU A 136 0.00 0.44 -20.02
C GLU A 136 -0.68 1.56 -20.81
N GLU A 137 0.05 2.21 -21.70
CA GLU A 137 -0.55 3.10 -22.67
C GLU A 137 -1.46 2.27 -23.57
N ASP A 138 -2.75 2.58 -23.56
CA ASP A 138 -3.69 2.05 -24.53
C ASP A 138 -3.40 2.72 -25.87
N GLU A 139 -2.28 2.34 -26.48
CA GLU A 139 -1.82 2.89 -27.75
C GLU A 139 -2.87 2.75 -28.86
N ASP A 140 -3.82 1.84 -28.68
CA ASP A 140 -4.84 1.53 -29.68
C ASP A 140 -6.15 2.32 -29.50
N SER A 141 -6.42 2.92 -28.34
CA SER A 141 -7.74 3.51 -28.06
C SER A 141 -8.01 4.85 -28.74
N GLU A 142 -7.00 5.59 -29.16
CA GLU A 142 -7.18 6.93 -29.74
C GLU A 142 -6.75 7.09 -31.21
N ARG A 143 -6.16 6.07 -31.81
CA ARG A 143 -5.70 6.16 -33.21
C ARG A 143 -6.85 5.89 -34.16
N ARG A 144 -7.57 6.96 -34.55
CA ARG A 144 -8.56 6.89 -35.63
C ARG A 144 -7.82 7.01 -36.95
N LEU A 145 -7.91 5.97 -37.77
CA LEU A 145 -7.49 6.07 -39.16
C LEU A 145 -8.58 6.75 -39.98
N PRO A 146 -8.22 7.57 -40.97
CA PRO A 146 -9.20 8.09 -41.95
C PRO A 146 -9.78 6.94 -42.76
N PRO A 147 -10.94 7.15 -43.41
CA PRO A 147 -11.46 6.17 -44.36
C PRO A 147 -10.44 6.00 -45.50
N LEU A 148 -9.99 4.79 -45.74
CA LEU A 148 -9.01 4.41 -46.75
C LEU A 148 -9.59 3.31 -47.65
N ALA A 149 -9.20 3.31 -48.92
CA ALA A 149 -9.57 2.30 -49.89
C ALA A 149 -8.34 1.43 -50.27
N GLU A 150 -8.59 0.16 -50.62
CA GLU A 150 -7.53 -0.70 -51.11
C GLU A 150 -6.95 -0.18 -52.43
N GLY A 151 -5.61 -0.12 -52.49
CA GLY A 151 -4.89 0.42 -53.66
C GLY A 151 -4.87 1.97 -53.75
N GLU A 152 -5.35 2.65 -52.74
CA GLU A 152 -5.26 4.11 -52.66
C GLU A 152 -3.81 4.60 -52.60
N ALA A 153 -3.46 5.60 -53.42
CA ALA A 153 -2.14 6.21 -53.43
C ALA A 153 -2.03 7.22 -52.29
N LEU A 154 -1.09 6.99 -51.39
CA LEU A 154 -0.78 7.87 -50.26
C LEU A 154 0.46 8.71 -50.57
N GLN A 155 0.46 9.98 -50.10
CA GLN A 155 1.59 10.86 -50.18
C GLN A 155 2.36 10.84 -48.84
N LEU A 156 3.65 10.54 -48.90
CA LEU A 156 4.53 10.68 -47.71
C LEU A 156 4.69 12.17 -47.39
N VAL A 157 4.23 12.57 -46.21
CA VAL A 157 4.41 13.94 -45.67
C VAL A 157 5.76 14.09 -44.99
N GLU A 158 6.03 13.18 -44.06
CA GLU A 158 7.27 13.23 -43.25
C GLU A 158 7.61 11.83 -42.74
N LEU A 159 8.88 11.55 -42.60
CA LEU A 159 9.41 10.35 -41.93
C LEU A 159 10.02 10.79 -40.59
N LEU A 160 9.45 10.31 -39.48
CA LEU A 160 9.90 10.60 -38.13
C LEU A 160 10.63 9.39 -37.54
N PRO A 161 11.96 9.30 -37.67
CA PRO A 161 12.71 8.20 -37.06
C PRO A 161 12.84 8.46 -35.56
N ILE A 162 12.17 7.62 -34.76
CA ILE A 162 12.24 7.69 -33.29
C ILE A 162 12.95 6.45 -32.79
N GLN A 163 13.95 6.65 -31.94
CA GLN A 163 14.63 5.57 -31.26
C GLN A 163 13.90 5.24 -29.96
N HIS A 164 13.54 3.96 -29.80
CA HIS A 164 12.96 3.43 -28.57
C HIS A 164 13.94 2.43 -27.96
N PHE A 165 13.98 2.40 -26.64
CA PHE A 165 14.71 1.41 -25.86
C PHE A 165 13.74 0.55 -25.09
N THR A 166 14.08 -0.73 -24.89
CA THR A 166 13.30 -1.60 -24.01
C THR A 166 13.41 -1.10 -22.57
N GLU A 167 12.28 -0.94 -21.92
CA GLU A 167 12.21 -0.57 -20.51
C GLU A 167 12.07 -1.83 -19.61
N PRO A 168 12.60 -1.77 -18.38
CA PRO A 168 12.36 -2.83 -17.42
C PRO A 168 10.87 -2.87 -17.03
N PRO A 169 10.38 -4.02 -16.53
CA PRO A 169 9.01 -4.11 -16.03
C PRO A 169 8.73 -3.01 -14.97
N PRO A 170 7.53 -2.41 -14.99
CA PRO A 170 7.17 -1.37 -14.03
C PRO A 170 7.19 -1.90 -12.59
N ARG A 171 7.40 -1.01 -11.62
CA ARG A 171 7.27 -1.34 -10.21
C ARG A 171 5.84 -1.72 -9.88
N TYR A 172 5.66 -2.64 -8.95
CA TYR A 172 4.34 -3.01 -8.48
C TYR A 172 3.62 -1.84 -7.79
N THR A 173 2.36 -1.68 -8.14
CA THR A 173 1.36 -0.98 -7.31
C THR A 173 0.76 -1.98 -6.32
N GLU A 174 -0.02 -1.51 -5.33
CA GLU A 174 -0.77 -2.44 -4.46
C GLU A 174 -1.67 -3.39 -5.26
N ALA A 175 -2.35 -2.86 -6.29
CA ALA A 175 -3.25 -3.64 -7.13
C ALA A 175 -2.50 -4.68 -7.98
N SER A 176 -1.40 -4.27 -8.64
CA SER A 176 -0.64 -5.20 -9.48
C SER A 176 0.10 -6.26 -8.65
N LEU A 177 0.54 -5.92 -7.41
CA LEU A 177 1.10 -6.91 -6.49
C LEU A 177 0.04 -7.93 -6.05
N VAL A 178 -1.18 -7.51 -5.72
CA VAL A 178 -2.27 -8.45 -5.40
C VAL A 178 -2.58 -9.37 -6.57
N LYS A 179 -2.64 -8.82 -7.80
CA LYS A 179 -2.86 -9.61 -9.03
C LYS A 179 -1.74 -10.65 -9.23
N GLU A 180 -0.50 -10.30 -8.93
CA GLU A 180 0.63 -11.21 -9.04
C GLU A 180 0.61 -12.29 -7.94
N LEU A 181 0.29 -11.94 -6.69
CA LEU A 181 0.10 -12.90 -5.61
C LEU A 181 -1.01 -13.91 -5.94
N GLU A 182 -2.13 -13.43 -6.50
CA GLU A 182 -3.22 -14.29 -6.96
C GLU A 182 -2.77 -15.23 -8.08
N ARG A 183 -2.02 -14.72 -9.08
CA ARG A 183 -1.47 -15.51 -10.18
C ARG A 183 -0.55 -16.62 -9.70
N LEU A 184 0.26 -16.34 -8.68
CA LEU A 184 1.19 -17.29 -8.06
C LEU A 184 0.52 -18.23 -7.06
N GLY A 185 -0.73 -17.98 -6.67
CA GLY A 185 -1.45 -18.77 -5.65
C GLY A 185 -0.97 -18.50 -4.22
N ILE A 186 -0.32 -17.34 -3.98
CA ILE A 186 0.23 -16.93 -2.69
C ILE A 186 -0.81 -16.05 -1.98
N GLY A 187 -1.19 -16.43 -0.77
CA GLY A 187 -2.23 -15.75 0.00
C GLY A 187 -3.65 -16.06 -0.49
N ARG A 188 -4.61 -15.41 0.13
CA ARG A 188 -6.04 -15.52 -0.17
C ARG A 188 -6.67 -14.13 -0.04
N PRO A 189 -7.89 -13.90 -0.56
CA PRO A 189 -8.55 -12.60 -0.45
C PRO A 189 -8.58 -12.00 0.96
N SER A 190 -8.65 -12.84 1.98
CA SER A 190 -8.62 -12.43 3.39
C SER A 190 -7.23 -11.99 3.89
N THR A 191 -6.15 -12.33 3.20
CA THR A 191 -4.77 -12.07 3.65
C THR A 191 -4.03 -11.04 2.81
N TYR A 192 -4.47 -10.72 1.59
CA TYR A 192 -3.77 -9.75 0.73
C TYR A 192 -3.56 -8.39 1.40
N ALA A 193 -4.61 -7.84 2.03
CA ALA A 193 -4.49 -6.56 2.72
C ALA A 193 -3.47 -6.61 3.87
N SER A 194 -3.43 -7.70 4.64
CA SER A 194 -2.46 -7.86 5.73
C SER A 194 -1.04 -8.06 5.23
N ILE A 195 -0.84 -8.72 4.09
CA ILE A 195 0.48 -8.85 3.44
C ILE A 195 1.01 -7.46 3.06
N LEU A 196 0.19 -6.67 2.35
CA LEU A 196 0.55 -5.32 1.94
C LEU A 196 0.87 -4.41 3.13
N SER A 197 0.03 -4.43 4.18
CA SER A 197 0.29 -3.66 5.39
C SER A 197 1.57 -4.10 6.09
N THR A 198 1.83 -5.42 6.17
CA THR A 198 3.00 -5.96 6.87
C THR A 198 4.31 -5.53 6.22
N ILE A 199 4.41 -5.57 4.89
CA ILE A 199 5.65 -5.19 4.20
C ILE A 199 5.93 -3.69 4.31
N GLN A 200 4.88 -2.85 4.38
CA GLN A 200 5.01 -1.41 4.59
C GLN A 200 5.30 -1.07 6.06
N GLU A 201 4.58 -1.66 7.03
CA GLU A 201 4.77 -1.44 8.46
C GLU A 201 6.16 -1.88 8.95
N ARG A 202 6.72 -2.92 8.33
CA ARG A 202 8.08 -3.39 8.61
C ARG A 202 9.15 -2.62 7.84
N GLU A 203 8.75 -1.60 7.08
CA GLU A 203 9.66 -0.77 6.30
C GLU A 203 10.49 -1.58 5.26
N TYR A 204 9.97 -2.72 4.78
CA TYR A 204 10.61 -3.50 3.72
C TYR A 204 10.42 -2.86 2.35
N VAL A 205 9.32 -2.15 2.19
CA VAL A 205 9.00 -1.33 1.02
C VAL A 205 8.49 0.03 1.47
N GLU A 206 8.70 1.03 0.62
CA GLU A 206 8.08 2.35 0.75
C GLU A 206 7.16 2.62 -0.44
N MET A 207 6.14 3.44 -0.23
CA MET A 207 5.19 3.84 -1.28
C MET A 207 5.60 5.19 -1.84
N VAL A 208 6.02 5.23 -3.09
CA VAL A 208 6.33 6.46 -3.84
C VAL A 208 5.48 6.47 -5.11
N ASP A 209 4.71 7.51 -5.33
CA ASP A 209 3.83 7.67 -6.49
C ASP A 209 2.95 6.42 -6.77
N LYS A 210 2.35 5.87 -5.71
CA LYS A 210 1.55 4.64 -5.72
C LYS A 210 2.32 3.37 -6.10
N LYS A 211 3.64 3.43 -6.25
CA LYS A 211 4.52 2.29 -6.57
C LYS A 211 5.26 1.82 -5.33
N LEU A 212 5.40 0.52 -5.17
CA LEU A 212 6.13 -0.11 -4.08
C LEU A 212 7.63 -0.19 -4.44
N ILE A 213 8.46 0.50 -3.66
CA ILE A 213 9.92 0.52 -3.84
C ILE A 213 10.58 -0.24 -2.69
N PRO A 214 11.37 -1.30 -2.96
CA PRO A 214 12.11 -2.00 -1.91
C PRO A 214 13.13 -1.09 -1.24
N THR A 215 13.12 -1.04 0.10
CA THR A 215 14.11 -0.33 0.89
C THR A 215 15.41 -1.12 0.99
N THR A 216 16.48 -0.49 1.47
CA THR A 216 17.73 -1.20 1.77
C THR A 216 17.52 -2.30 2.81
N LEU A 217 16.68 -2.03 3.84
CA LEU A 217 16.30 -3.04 4.83
C LEU A 217 15.59 -4.23 4.17
N GLY A 218 14.62 -3.96 3.31
CA GLY A 218 13.88 -5.01 2.59
C GLY A 218 14.80 -5.89 1.76
N ARG A 219 15.75 -5.30 1.03
CA ARG A 219 16.74 -6.04 0.22
C ARG A 219 17.61 -6.96 1.10
N VAL A 220 18.21 -6.41 2.15
CA VAL A 220 19.07 -7.18 3.07
C VAL A 220 18.32 -8.34 3.72
N VAL A 221 17.09 -8.10 4.17
CA VAL A 221 16.26 -9.18 4.76
C VAL A 221 15.93 -10.24 3.72
N THR A 222 15.59 -9.84 2.49
CA THR A 222 15.31 -10.79 1.41
C THR A 222 16.53 -11.62 1.06
N ASP A 223 17.71 -10.99 0.92
CA ASP A 223 18.97 -11.71 0.61
C ASP A 223 19.29 -12.75 1.68
N LEU A 224 19.20 -12.38 2.96
CA LEU A 224 19.41 -13.32 4.06
C LEU A 224 18.40 -14.47 4.10
N LEU A 225 17.12 -14.19 3.78
CA LEU A 225 16.10 -15.21 3.71
C LEU A 225 16.31 -16.16 2.52
N VAL A 226 16.68 -15.64 1.36
CA VAL A 226 16.98 -16.46 0.18
C VAL A 226 18.21 -17.32 0.42
N GLU A 227 19.26 -16.79 1.04
CA GLU A 227 20.49 -17.54 1.35
C GLU A 227 20.25 -18.70 2.31
N HIS A 228 19.47 -18.49 3.37
CA HIS A 228 19.33 -19.46 4.46
C HIS A 228 18.02 -20.26 4.41
N PHE A 229 16.97 -19.72 3.80
CA PHE A 229 15.63 -20.31 3.76
C PHE A 229 15.06 -20.37 2.34
N GLY A 230 15.92 -20.55 1.32
CA GLY A 230 15.54 -20.51 -0.09
C GLY A 230 14.33 -21.38 -0.41
N ASN A 231 14.26 -22.60 0.15
CA ASN A 231 13.12 -23.51 -0.05
C ASN A 231 11.79 -22.99 0.51
N ILE A 232 11.84 -22.11 1.55
CA ILE A 232 10.63 -21.60 2.22
C ILE A 232 10.12 -20.32 1.56
N VAL A 233 11.05 -19.50 1.04
CA VAL A 233 10.71 -18.25 0.33
C VAL A 233 10.43 -18.50 -1.15
N ASP A 234 10.46 -19.76 -1.58
CA ASP A 234 10.07 -20.18 -2.91
C ASP A 234 8.56 -19.97 -3.13
N TYR A 235 8.19 -19.51 -4.34
CA TYR A 235 6.78 -19.23 -4.66
C TYR A 235 5.94 -20.51 -4.72
N ASP A 236 6.49 -21.58 -5.28
CA ASP A 236 5.79 -22.87 -5.42
C ASP A 236 5.57 -23.52 -4.06
N PHE A 237 6.54 -23.39 -3.14
CA PHE A 237 6.40 -23.85 -1.76
C PHE A 237 5.24 -23.16 -1.05
N THR A 238 5.19 -21.84 -1.14
CA THR A 238 4.12 -21.04 -0.48
C THR A 238 2.75 -21.39 -1.07
N SER A 239 2.65 -21.48 -2.39
CA SER A 239 1.43 -21.87 -3.09
C SER A 239 0.98 -23.30 -2.73
N ALA A 240 1.91 -24.25 -2.64
CA ALA A 240 1.60 -25.62 -2.25
C ALA A 240 1.14 -25.72 -0.79
N LEU A 241 1.73 -24.94 0.12
CA LEU A 241 1.31 -24.91 1.51
C LEU A 241 -0.09 -24.30 1.68
N GLU A 242 -0.40 -23.22 0.95
CA GLU A 242 -1.75 -22.64 0.90
C GLU A 242 -2.79 -23.68 0.41
N GLN A 243 -2.46 -24.44 -0.62
CA GLN A 243 -3.34 -25.52 -1.12
C GLN A 243 -3.54 -26.62 -0.06
N GLN A 244 -2.49 -26.99 0.67
CA GLN A 244 -2.62 -27.99 1.75
C GLN A 244 -3.52 -27.46 2.90
N LEU A 245 -3.49 -26.16 3.17
CA LEU A 245 -4.39 -25.54 4.16
C LEU A 245 -5.83 -25.55 3.69
N ASP A 246 -6.09 -25.34 2.41
CA ASP A 246 -7.43 -25.50 1.82
C ASP A 246 -7.90 -26.97 1.91
N ASP A 247 -7.05 -27.93 1.58
CA ASP A 247 -7.34 -29.37 1.70
C ASP A 247 -7.69 -29.77 3.14
N ILE A 248 -7.04 -29.14 4.14
CA ILE A 248 -7.38 -29.34 5.55
C ILE A 248 -8.75 -28.72 5.88
N ALA A 249 -9.04 -27.53 5.37
CA ALA A 249 -10.30 -26.85 5.59
C ALA A 249 -11.48 -27.62 4.99
N GLU A 250 -11.28 -28.27 3.85
CA GLU A 250 -12.23 -29.17 3.18
C GLU A 250 -12.34 -30.57 3.83
N GLY A 251 -11.46 -30.88 4.76
CA GLY A 251 -11.45 -32.16 5.48
C GLY A 251 -10.79 -33.31 4.70
N SER A 252 -10.18 -33.05 3.53
CA SER A 252 -9.50 -34.05 2.70
C SER A 252 -8.13 -34.44 3.28
N LYS A 253 -7.49 -33.57 4.08
CA LYS A 253 -6.23 -33.79 4.76
C LYS A 253 -6.30 -33.51 6.26
N LYS A 254 -5.46 -34.22 7.01
CA LYS A 254 -5.26 -33.96 8.46
C LYS A 254 -4.13 -32.96 8.66
N TRP A 255 -4.34 -31.98 9.54
CA TRP A 255 -3.38 -30.90 9.78
C TRP A 255 -2.07 -31.36 10.46
N VAL A 256 -2.11 -32.40 11.31
CA VAL A 256 -0.91 -32.85 12.07
C VAL A 256 0.20 -33.39 11.16
N PRO A 257 -0.07 -34.25 10.16
CA PRO A 257 0.96 -34.67 9.20
C PRO A 257 1.57 -33.50 8.42
N VAL A 258 0.73 -32.59 7.92
CA VAL A 258 1.18 -31.40 7.16
C VAL A 258 2.13 -30.54 8.00
N LEU A 259 1.75 -30.24 9.25
CA LEU A 259 2.63 -29.47 10.14
C LEU A 259 3.93 -30.21 10.49
N ARG A 260 3.90 -31.52 10.64
CA ARG A 260 5.10 -32.30 10.93
C ARG A 260 6.06 -32.32 9.75
N GLU A 261 5.55 -32.47 8.54
CA GLU A 261 6.32 -32.44 7.32
C GLU A 261 6.99 -31.08 7.11
N PHE A 262 6.30 -29.99 7.42
CA PHE A 262 6.86 -28.63 7.37
C PHE A 262 7.87 -28.38 8.50
N TYR A 263 7.51 -28.69 9.75
CA TYR A 263 8.27 -28.24 10.92
C TYR A 263 9.61 -28.95 11.07
N GLY A 264 9.70 -30.23 10.67
CA GLY A 264 10.95 -31.00 10.75
C GLY A 264 12.11 -30.34 10.00
N PRO A 265 12.00 -30.19 8.67
CA PRO A 265 12.98 -29.49 7.84
C PRO A 265 13.20 -28.04 8.27
N PHE A 266 12.12 -27.30 8.57
CA PHE A 266 12.20 -25.92 9.02
C PHE A 266 13.07 -25.77 10.27
N ARG A 267 12.87 -26.61 11.28
CA ARG A 267 13.65 -26.55 12.52
C ARG A 267 15.14 -26.78 12.24
N SER A 268 15.49 -27.77 11.42
CA SER A 268 16.87 -28.02 11.04
C SER A 268 17.52 -26.83 10.34
N THR A 269 16.80 -26.25 9.37
CA THR A 269 17.25 -25.05 8.65
C THR A 269 17.41 -23.85 9.59
N LEU A 270 16.47 -23.66 10.53
CA LEU A 270 16.55 -22.59 11.53
C LEU A 270 17.76 -22.71 12.44
N GLU A 271 18.04 -23.93 12.95
CA GLU A 271 19.23 -24.21 13.77
C GLU A 271 20.53 -23.94 13.00
N GLN A 272 20.58 -24.29 11.73
CA GLN A 272 21.72 -24.00 10.85
C GLN A 272 21.87 -22.49 10.60
N ALA A 273 20.77 -21.80 10.27
CA ALA A 273 20.75 -20.35 10.05
C ALA A 273 21.20 -19.58 11.30
N GLN A 274 20.76 -19.99 12.48
CA GLN A 274 21.19 -19.37 13.75
C GLN A 274 22.71 -19.43 13.98
N ARG A 275 23.39 -20.42 13.43
CA ARG A 275 24.86 -20.58 13.54
C ARG A 275 25.62 -19.86 12.43
N GLN A 276 25.05 -19.78 11.24
CA GLN A 276 25.75 -19.36 10.02
C GLN A 276 25.32 -17.96 9.53
N MET A 277 24.08 -17.52 9.85
CA MET A 277 23.57 -16.25 9.37
C MET A 277 24.41 -15.09 9.91
N ARG A 278 24.91 -14.27 9.02
CA ARG A 278 25.66 -13.07 9.33
C ARG A 278 24.80 -12.06 10.10
N ASN A 279 25.41 -11.37 11.04
CA ASN A 279 24.73 -10.31 11.79
C ASN A 279 25.00 -8.95 11.17
N VAL A 280 24.21 -8.57 10.20
CA VAL A 280 24.36 -7.32 9.43
C VAL A 280 24.42 -6.07 10.33
N LYS A 281 23.77 -6.08 11.49
CA LYS A 281 23.84 -4.95 12.43
C LYS A 281 25.20 -4.79 13.10
N ARG A 282 26.02 -5.84 13.11
CA ARG A 282 27.38 -5.83 13.66
C ARG A 282 28.46 -5.74 12.58
N GLU A 283 28.08 -5.85 11.32
CA GLU A 283 29.02 -5.73 10.22
C GLU A 283 29.43 -4.27 10.04
N GLU A 284 30.71 -4.06 9.90
CA GLU A 284 31.32 -2.77 9.60
C GLU A 284 32.10 -2.90 8.29
N ILE A 285 31.68 -2.19 7.28
CA ILE A 285 32.42 -2.13 6.01
C ILE A 285 33.34 -0.92 6.10
N VAL A 286 34.63 -1.16 6.25
CA VAL A 286 35.62 -0.07 6.30
C VAL A 286 35.73 0.57 4.93
N THR A 287 35.64 1.89 4.88
CA THR A 287 35.87 2.69 3.67
C THR A 287 37.27 3.30 3.68
N ASP A 288 37.72 3.77 2.52
CA ASP A 288 38.99 4.49 2.40
C ASP A 288 38.93 5.94 2.91
N LEU A 289 37.74 6.41 3.30
CA LEU A 289 37.50 7.79 3.72
C LEU A 289 37.93 8.02 5.15
N ASP A 290 38.69 9.08 5.39
CA ASP A 290 39.05 9.51 6.75
C ASP A 290 37.86 10.24 7.40
N CYS A 291 37.75 10.10 8.71
CA CYS A 291 36.68 10.75 9.45
C CYS A 291 36.90 12.28 9.47
N PRO A 292 35.97 13.09 8.95
CA PRO A 292 36.14 14.53 8.85
C PRO A 292 36.09 15.23 10.22
N LYS A 293 35.61 14.56 11.26
CA LYS A 293 35.53 15.13 12.62
C LYS A 293 36.82 14.92 13.42
N CYS A 294 37.37 13.72 13.45
CA CYS A 294 38.54 13.43 14.28
C CYS A 294 39.84 13.31 13.48
N GLY A 295 39.80 13.09 12.17
CA GLY A 295 40.97 12.91 11.31
C GLY A 295 41.83 11.67 11.62
N GLN A 296 41.45 10.86 12.63
CA GLN A 296 42.25 9.72 13.10
C GLN A 296 41.59 8.36 12.81
N GLY A 297 40.28 8.32 12.61
CA GLY A 297 39.53 7.11 12.31
C GLY A 297 39.11 7.08 10.84
N LYS A 298 38.94 5.86 10.30
CA LYS A 298 38.30 5.67 8.99
C LYS A 298 36.77 5.73 9.15
N LEU A 299 36.06 6.09 8.07
CA LEU A 299 34.62 5.92 8.05
C LEU A 299 34.29 4.45 7.78
N VAL A 300 33.31 3.94 8.50
CA VAL A 300 32.75 2.59 8.33
C VAL A 300 31.28 2.70 8.02
N ILE A 301 30.82 1.90 7.05
CA ILE A 301 29.39 1.75 6.78
C ILE A 301 28.84 0.79 7.83
N ARG A 302 27.84 1.25 8.55
CA ARG A 302 27.04 0.47 9.51
C ARG A 302 25.57 0.42 9.07
N PHE A 303 24.88 -0.62 9.47
CA PHE A 303 23.45 -0.77 9.19
C PHE A 303 22.62 -0.34 10.40
N GLY A 304 21.89 0.77 10.25
CA GLY A 304 20.99 1.31 11.26
C GLY A 304 19.52 0.97 10.98
N ARG A 305 18.65 1.59 11.75
CA ARG A 305 17.19 1.44 11.59
C ARG A 305 16.67 1.96 10.25
N ASN A 306 17.28 3.02 9.74
CA ASN A 306 16.87 3.71 8.50
C ASN A 306 17.71 3.28 7.29
N GLY A 307 18.52 2.23 7.38
CA GLY A 307 19.42 1.75 6.34
C GLY A 307 20.90 1.91 6.67
N GLU A 308 21.73 1.94 5.64
CA GLU A 308 23.18 2.15 5.76
C GLU A 308 23.47 3.61 6.14
N PHE A 309 24.45 3.79 7.01
CA PHE A 309 25.00 5.10 7.37
C PHE A 309 26.50 5.03 7.62
N LEU A 310 27.20 6.13 7.46
CA LEU A 310 28.62 6.24 7.81
C LEU A 310 28.77 6.57 9.30
N ALA A 311 29.70 5.87 9.94
CA ALA A 311 30.14 6.19 11.29
C ALA A 311 31.67 6.19 11.34
N CYS A 312 32.24 6.90 12.29
CA CYS A 312 33.68 6.77 12.55
C CYS A 312 34.00 5.39 13.11
N SER A 313 35.11 4.76 12.70
CA SER A 313 35.57 3.48 13.28
C SER A 313 35.84 3.57 14.78
N ARG A 314 36.10 4.79 15.30
CA ARG A 314 36.26 5.10 16.72
C ARG A 314 34.97 5.55 17.40
N TYR A 315 33.82 5.23 16.81
CA TYR A 315 32.52 5.64 17.35
C TYR A 315 32.24 4.90 18.67
N ASN A 316 32.07 5.66 19.74
CA ASN A 316 31.54 5.20 21.00
C ASN A 316 30.48 6.17 21.53
N ARG A 317 29.35 5.64 21.95
CA ARG A 317 28.21 6.42 22.45
C ARG A 317 28.45 7.02 23.83
N GLU A 318 29.35 6.43 24.59
CA GLU A 318 29.61 6.79 26.00
C GLU A 318 30.69 7.85 26.20
N GLY A 319 31.39 8.24 25.11
CA GLY A 319 32.21 9.47 25.08
C GLY A 319 33.34 9.51 26.09
N ASP A 320 34.23 8.51 26.08
CA ASP A 320 35.40 8.41 26.96
C ASP A 320 36.63 9.21 26.47
N GLY A 321 36.42 10.42 25.99
CA GLY A 321 37.49 11.37 25.64
C GLY A 321 38.37 11.02 24.43
N GLU A 322 38.51 9.76 24.05
CA GLU A 322 39.23 9.26 22.87
C GLU A 322 38.27 8.84 21.73
N SER A 323 36.98 8.84 21.94
CA SER A 323 35.96 8.38 21.02
C SER A 323 35.47 9.50 20.10
N CYS A 324 34.99 9.13 18.93
CA CYS A 324 34.38 10.03 17.96
C CYS A 324 32.91 9.68 17.76
N ASP A 325 32.04 10.67 17.84
CA ASP A 325 30.59 10.52 17.66
C ASP A 325 30.09 10.85 16.25
N PHE A 326 31.03 10.91 15.26
CA PHE A 326 30.66 11.25 13.89
C PHE A 326 29.79 10.16 13.27
N THR A 327 28.63 10.57 12.76
CA THR A 327 27.74 9.78 11.90
C THR A 327 27.19 10.67 10.79
N SER A 328 26.98 10.12 9.59
CA SER A 328 26.38 10.85 8.47
C SER A 328 25.64 9.88 7.56
N ASP A 329 24.60 10.37 6.90
CA ASP A 329 24.00 9.71 5.76
C ASP A 329 24.95 9.87 4.55
N PHE A 330 24.81 9.02 3.54
CA PHE A 330 25.61 9.05 2.33
C PHE A 330 24.81 8.51 1.15
N HIS A 331 25.25 8.85 -0.04
CA HIS A 331 24.78 8.22 -1.27
C HIS A 331 25.97 7.73 -2.08
N ARG A 332 25.71 6.87 -3.05
CA ARG A 332 26.72 6.42 -4.02
C ARG A 332 26.48 7.19 -5.32
N ASP A 333 27.54 7.77 -5.88
CA ASP A 333 27.48 8.42 -7.18
C ASP A 333 27.32 7.41 -8.33
N GLU A 334 27.26 7.90 -9.57
CA GLU A 334 27.12 7.06 -10.77
C GLU A 334 28.29 6.08 -10.96
N GLN A 335 29.42 6.34 -10.35
CA GLN A 335 30.60 5.48 -10.36
C GLN A 335 30.66 4.54 -9.13
N GLY A 336 29.65 4.59 -8.26
CA GLY A 336 29.57 3.77 -7.04
C GLY A 336 30.43 4.29 -5.87
N GLN A 337 31.03 5.50 -5.99
CA GLN A 337 31.83 6.08 -4.91
C GLN A 337 30.94 6.67 -3.83
N ILE A 338 31.41 6.57 -2.59
CA ILE A 338 30.70 7.06 -1.42
C ILE A 338 30.85 8.58 -1.33
N VAL A 339 29.71 9.27 -1.42
CA VAL A 339 29.62 10.72 -1.21
C VAL A 339 28.94 10.97 0.11
N ILE A 340 29.65 11.63 1.02
CA ILE A 340 29.08 12.00 2.33
C ILE A 340 28.03 13.08 2.09
N ASP A 341 26.81 12.81 2.50
CA ASP A 341 25.77 13.81 2.50
C ASP A 341 26.17 14.90 3.51
N LYS A 342 26.41 16.10 3.00
CA LYS A 342 26.58 17.25 3.89
C LYS A 342 25.34 17.27 4.76
N ALA A 343 25.51 17.11 6.08
CA ALA A 343 24.41 17.28 7.01
C ALA A 343 23.71 18.58 6.60
N SER A 344 22.56 18.45 5.95
CA SER A 344 21.76 19.62 5.61
C SER A 344 21.57 20.33 6.93
N ALA A 345 22.05 21.57 7.00
CA ALA A 345 21.83 22.40 8.19
C ALA A 345 20.34 22.23 8.51
N PRO A 346 19.99 21.90 9.75
CA PRO A 346 18.60 21.59 10.06
C PRO A 346 17.75 22.75 9.53
N GLU A 347 16.81 22.46 8.65
CA GLU A 347 15.95 23.48 8.05
C GLU A 347 15.28 24.20 9.22
N THR A 348 15.78 25.41 9.50
CA THR A 348 15.22 26.26 10.53
C THR A 348 13.86 26.72 10.03
N SER A 349 12.82 26.45 10.79
CA SER A 349 11.51 27.01 10.49
C SER A 349 11.40 28.38 11.17
N ASP A 350 10.60 29.27 10.60
CA ASP A 350 10.25 30.57 11.21
C ASP A 350 9.43 30.45 12.51
N VAL A 351 9.17 29.20 12.92
CA VAL A 351 8.35 28.91 14.11
C VAL A 351 9.21 28.93 15.35
N LEU A 352 8.84 29.79 16.31
CA LEU A 352 9.50 29.84 17.59
C LEU A 352 8.91 28.80 18.57
N CYS A 353 9.80 28.25 19.40
CA CYS A 353 9.40 27.35 20.48
C CYS A 353 8.58 28.10 21.54
N ASN A 354 7.37 27.65 21.80
CA ASN A 354 6.47 28.23 22.79
C ASN A 354 6.90 28.02 24.26
N VAL A 355 7.97 27.24 24.50
CA VAL A 355 8.52 26.98 25.84
C VAL A 355 9.75 27.82 26.11
N CYS A 356 10.70 27.90 25.19
CA CYS A 356 11.97 28.62 25.41
C CYS A 356 12.28 29.75 24.42
N GLY A 357 11.39 30.02 23.46
CA GLY A 357 11.55 31.07 22.45
C GLY A 357 12.59 30.85 21.36
N ARG A 358 13.37 29.75 21.41
CA ARG A 358 14.37 29.44 20.38
C ARG A 358 13.68 28.98 19.08
N PRO A 359 14.27 29.15 17.89
CA PRO A 359 13.70 28.65 16.64
C PRO A 359 13.54 27.15 16.68
N MET A 360 12.49 26.65 15.99
CA MET A 360 12.28 25.22 15.82
C MET A 360 12.88 24.75 14.50
N VAL A 361 13.36 23.50 14.46
CA VAL A 361 13.97 22.87 13.32
C VAL A 361 13.13 21.69 12.86
N ILE A 362 13.04 21.49 11.55
CA ILE A 362 12.32 20.36 10.97
C ILE A 362 13.16 19.09 11.14
N LYS A 363 12.60 18.11 11.83
CA LYS A 363 13.18 16.78 12.02
C LYS A 363 12.27 15.72 11.42
N LYS A 364 12.84 14.64 10.88
CA LYS A 364 12.10 13.49 10.36
C LYS A 364 11.92 12.43 11.44
N SER A 365 10.73 11.84 11.53
CA SER A 365 10.45 10.68 12.37
C SER A 365 9.66 9.63 11.57
N ARG A 366 9.51 8.43 12.14
CA ARG A 366 8.68 7.36 11.53
C ARG A 366 7.21 7.75 11.31
N PHE A 367 6.75 8.83 11.95
CA PHE A 367 5.39 9.35 11.81
C PHE A 367 5.32 10.57 10.89
N GLY A 368 6.40 10.85 10.16
CA GLY A 368 6.54 12.01 9.29
C GLY A 368 7.37 13.14 9.91
N PRO A 369 7.47 14.28 9.21
CA PRO A 369 8.22 15.43 9.67
C PRO A 369 7.56 16.08 10.89
N PHE A 370 8.38 16.60 11.80
CA PHE A 370 7.94 17.35 12.97
C PHE A 370 8.92 18.47 13.29
N LEU A 371 8.46 19.48 14.03
CA LEU A 371 9.30 20.54 14.52
C LEU A 371 9.87 20.17 15.89
N GLY A 372 11.18 20.20 16.02
CA GLY A 372 11.89 20.04 17.30
C GLY A 372 12.56 21.35 17.71
N CYS A 373 12.59 21.64 19.00
CA CYS A 373 13.29 22.83 19.49
C CYS A 373 14.81 22.73 19.21
N SER A 374 15.43 23.83 18.72
CA SER A 374 16.88 23.88 18.52
C SER A 374 17.67 23.83 19.84
N GLY A 375 17.00 24.10 20.97
CA GLY A 375 17.58 24.02 22.30
C GLY A 375 17.62 22.63 22.92
N TYR A 376 17.37 21.57 22.14
CA TYR A 376 17.54 20.21 22.65
C TYR A 376 19.02 19.92 23.00
N PRO A 377 19.32 19.26 24.12
CA PRO A 377 18.44 18.57 25.07
C PRO A 377 17.83 19.42 26.20
N GLU A 378 18.21 20.68 26.36
CA GLU A 378 17.71 21.56 27.42
C GLU A 378 16.20 21.84 27.29
N CYS A 379 15.71 21.90 26.05
CA CYS A 379 14.30 22.04 25.72
C CYS A 379 13.90 20.92 24.74
N ASN A 380 13.09 19.99 25.22
CA ASN A 380 12.62 18.85 24.43
C ASN A 380 11.24 19.08 23.77
N ASN A 381 10.85 20.32 23.61
CA ASN A 381 9.56 20.67 23.02
C ASN A 381 9.50 20.31 21.53
N THR A 382 8.37 19.71 21.12
CA THR A 382 8.12 19.29 19.75
C THR A 382 6.72 19.71 19.29
N ARG A 383 6.56 20.00 17.98
CA ARG A 383 5.26 20.30 17.37
C ARG A 383 5.08 19.45 16.11
N ARG A 384 3.84 19.05 15.84
CA ARG A 384 3.49 18.33 14.62
C ARG A 384 3.38 19.28 13.43
N ILE A 385 3.74 18.79 12.25
CA ILE A 385 3.51 19.44 10.97
C ILE A 385 2.26 18.79 10.35
N GLY A 386 1.32 19.61 9.89
CA GLY A 386 0.11 19.16 9.20
C GLY A 386 0.43 18.66 7.77
N ARG A 387 -0.56 18.07 7.11
CA ARG A 387 -0.44 17.64 5.69
C ARG A 387 -0.20 18.81 4.73
N ASP A 388 -0.54 20.01 5.14
CA ASP A 388 -0.32 21.29 4.45
C ASP A 388 1.10 21.86 4.62
N GLY A 389 2.00 21.11 5.27
CA GLY A 389 3.36 21.57 5.59
C GLY A 389 3.44 22.62 6.71
N LYS A 390 2.32 23.06 7.28
CA LYS A 390 2.27 24.08 8.34
C LYS A 390 2.24 23.45 9.73
N PRO A 391 2.77 24.15 10.74
CA PRO A 391 2.68 23.70 12.12
C PRO A 391 1.22 23.57 12.56
N VAL A 392 0.89 22.42 13.16
CA VAL A 392 -0.46 22.25 13.75
C VAL A 392 -0.65 23.32 14.83
N PRO A 393 -1.77 24.07 14.82
CA PRO A 393 -2.06 25.08 15.84
C PRO A 393 -1.98 24.48 17.24
N LEU A 394 -1.50 25.28 18.19
CA LEU A 394 -1.52 24.88 19.60
C LEU A 394 -2.97 24.72 20.07
N PRO A 395 -3.23 23.83 21.03
CA PRO A 395 -4.54 23.73 21.66
C PRO A 395 -4.95 25.07 22.26
N GLU A 396 -6.15 25.53 21.95
CA GLU A 396 -6.67 26.80 22.43
C GLU A 396 -7.23 26.65 23.86
N PRO A 397 -6.80 27.47 24.84
CA PRO A 397 -7.39 27.45 26.16
C PRO A 397 -8.83 27.95 26.09
N THR A 398 -9.73 27.34 26.86
CA THR A 398 -11.16 27.69 26.87
C THR A 398 -11.59 28.54 28.05
N GLY A 399 -10.70 28.76 29.05
CA GLY A 399 -11.02 29.42 30.30
C GLY A 399 -11.87 28.57 31.27
N VAL A 400 -12.24 27.35 30.89
CA VAL A 400 -13.06 26.44 31.70
C VAL A 400 -12.20 25.50 32.49
N GLN A 401 -12.34 25.44 33.79
CA GLN A 401 -11.61 24.48 34.63
C GLN A 401 -12.11 23.06 34.39
N CYS A 402 -11.20 22.11 34.49
CA CYS A 402 -11.53 20.69 34.29
C CYS A 402 -12.39 20.18 35.48
N PRO A 403 -13.62 19.73 35.24
CA PRO A 403 -14.53 19.27 36.32
C PRO A 403 -14.02 18.01 37.03
N LYS A 404 -13.14 17.21 36.39
CA LYS A 404 -12.58 15.99 36.98
C LYS A 404 -11.47 16.26 37.97
N CYS A 405 -10.52 17.12 37.67
CA CYS A 405 -9.34 17.34 38.52
C CYS A 405 -9.35 18.72 39.23
N GLY A 406 -10.18 19.67 38.84
CA GLY A 406 -10.26 21.00 39.43
C GLY A 406 -9.03 21.90 39.26
N GLU A 407 -7.92 21.35 38.75
CA GLU A 407 -6.64 22.07 38.66
C GLU A 407 -6.20 22.38 37.21
N GLY A 408 -6.69 21.60 36.25
CA GLY A 408 -6.38 21.77 34.83
C GLY A 408 -7.46 22.58 34.13
N GLU A 409 -7.09 23.25 33.04
CA GLU A 409 -7.99 23.95 32.15
C GLU A 409 -8.37 23.04 30.97
N LEU A 410 -9.56 23.17 30.41
CA LEU A 410 -9.96 22.48 29.20
C LEU A 410 -9.38 23.20 27.99
N LEU A 411 -8.68 22.39 27.15
CA LEU A 411 -8.08 22.84 25.91
C LEU A 411 -8.89 22.32 24.74
N ARG A 412 -9.20 23.19 23.79
CA ARG A 412 -9.81 22.82 22.52
C ARG A 412 -8.77 22.14 21.65
N ARG A 413 -9.04 20.88 21.26
CA ARG A 413 -8.18 20.04 20.44
C ARG A 413 -8.95 19.54 19.22
N ARG A 414 -8.24 19.12 18.18
CA ARG A 414 -8.84 18.46 17.01
C ARG A 414 -8.58 16.96 17.06
N GLY A 415 -9.63 16.18 16.93
CA GLY A 415 -9.58 14.72 16.84
C GLY A 415 -9.05 14.23 15.48
N LYS A 416 -8.85 12.90 15.37
CA LYS A 416 -8.31 12.24 14.18
C LYS A 416 -9.07 12.56 12.88
N PHE A 417 -10.37 12.84 12.98
CA PHE A 417 -11.26 13.15 11.86
C PHE A 417 -11.64 14.63 11.76
N GLY A 418 -10.84 15.53 12.36
CA GLY A 418 -11.06 16.99 12.28
C GLY A 418 -12.12 17.54 13.21
N ARG A 419 -12.91 16.72 13.93
CA ARG A 419 -13.92 17.18 14.89
C ARG A 419 -13.24 17.75 16.12
N PRO A 420 -13.66 18.94 16.63
CA PRO A 420 -13.12 19.49 17.85
C PRO A 420 -13.59 18.67 19.07
N PHE A 421 -12.73 18.55 20.06
CA PHE A 421 -13.04 18.03 21.38
C PHE A 421 -12.27 18.83 22.44
N TYR A 422 -12.70 18.73 23.67
CA TYR A 422 -12.09 19.43 24.79
C TYR A 422 -11.45 18.43 25.75
N GLY A 423 -10.18 18.63 26.07
CA GLY A 423 -9.44 17.74 26.94
C GLY A 423 -8.62 18.50 27.98
N CYS A 424 -8.46 17.91 29.15
CA CYS A 424 -7.72 18.53 30.25
C CYS A 424 -6.26 18.83 29.86
N SER A 425 -5.77 20.02 30.28
CA SER A 425 -4.38 20.44 30.07
C SER A 425 -3.37 19.56 30.81
N ARG A 426 -3.80 18.86 31.85
CA ARG A 426 -2.96 17.95 32.66
C ARG A 426 -2.87 16.52 32.11
N TYR A 427 -3.35 16.25 30.92
CA TYR A 427 -3.15 14.94 30.31
C TYR A 427 -1.63 14.63 30.21
N PRO A 428 -1.16 13.42 30.55
CA PRO A 428 -1.90 12.19 30.87
C PRO A 428 -2.32 12.00 32.35
N LYS A 429 -1.98 12.94 33.24
CA LYS A 429 -2.35 12.82 34.67
C LYS A 429 -3.86 12.92 34.89
N CYS A 430 -4.57 13.65 34.03
CA CYS A 430 -6.02 13.73 33.99
C CYS A 430 -6.50 13.45 32.57
N ASP A 431 -7.33 12.43 32.42
CA ASP A 431 -7.84 11.90 31.14
C ASP A 431 -9.23 12.45 30.75
N TYR A 432 -9.69 13.51 31.42
CA TYR A 432 -11.00 14.10 31.13
C TYR A 432 -11.10 14.62 29.69
N ILE A 433 -12.13 14.20 28.99
CA ILE A 433 -12.45 14.60 27.61
C ILE A 433 -13.95 14.80 27.50
N THR A 434 -14.37 15.87 26.81
CA THR A 434 -15.78 16.12 26.44
C THR A 434 -15.88 16.70 25.02
N ASN A 435 -17.04 16.54 24.40
CA ASN A 435 -17.31 17.09 23.07
C ASN A 435 -17.96 18.50 23.12
N THR A 436 -18.54 18.89 24.25
CA THR A 436 -19.20 20.19 24.47
C THR A 436 -18.70 20.84 25.74
N LEU A 437 -18.66 22.18 25.77
CA LEU A 437 -18.28 22.95 26.97
C LEU A 437 -19.42 23.06 27.97
N ASP A 438 -20.66 22.98 27.52
CA ASP A 438 -21.86 23.06 28.34
C ASP A 438 -21.96 21.91 29.35
N GLU A 439 -21.60 20.70 28.92
CA GLU A 439 -21.48 19.52 29.79
C GLU A 439 -20.44 19.68 30.88
N ALA A 440 -19.33 20.34 30.57
CA ALA A 440 -18.26 20.58 31.53
C ALA A 440 -18.61 21.69 32.55
N GLN A 441 -19.45 22.65 32.19
CA GLN A 441 -19.90 23.74 33.07
C GLN A 441 -21.06 23.32 33.98
N ALA A 442 -21.87 22.35 33.54
CA ALA A 442 -22.96 21.79 34.32
C ALA A 442 -22.51 20.94 35.52
N GLY A 443 -21.22 20.61 35.61
CA GLY A 443 -20.66 19.81 36.70
C GLY A 443 -21.10 18.33 36.70
N GLU A 444 -21.82 17.87 35.69
CA GLU A 444 -22.16 16.48 35.51
C GLU A 444 -20.92 15.71 35.01
N ALA A 445 -20.47 14.76 35.81
CA ALA A 445 -19.47 13.79 35.31
C ALA A 445 -20.06 13.07 34.07
N PRO A 446 -19.32 13.00 32.95
CA PRO A 446 -19.82 12.32 31.76
C PRO A 446 -20.22 10.90 32.15
N ALA A 447 -21.42 10.48 31.74
CA ALA A 447 -21.81 9.09 31.78
C ALA A 447 -20.67 8.26 31.15
N GLU A 448 -20.15 7.27 31.83
CA GLU A 448 -19.13 6.38 31.28
C GLU A 448 -19.58 5.94 29.88
N PRO A 449 -18.71 6.04 28.84
CA PRO A 449 -19.05 5.50 27.56
C PRO A 449 -19.39 4.03 27.78
N ALA A 450 -20.55 3.60 27.30
CA ALA A 450 -21.02 2.24 27.41
C ALA A 450 -19.85 1.32 27.07
N LYS A 451 -19.34 0.63 28.07
CA LYS A 451 -18.32 -0.40 27.87
C LYS A 451 -18.95 -1.37 26.90
N ASN A 452 -18.37 -1.49 25.71
CA ASN A 452 -18.69 -2.62 24.84
C ASN A 452 -18.74 -3.85 25.73
N GLU A 453 -19.89 -4.50 25.77
CA GLU A 453 -20.06 -5.74 26.52
C GLU A 453 -18.88 -6.65 26.20
N PRO A 454 -18.21 -7.20 27.20
CA PRO A 454 -17.15 -8.15 26.95
C PRO A 454 -17.78 -9.34 26.21
N ALA A 455 -17.20 -9.67 25.07
CA ALA A 455 -17.50 -10.89 24.34
C ALA A 455 -17.58 -12.04 25.34
N LEU A 456 -18.68 -12.78 25.31
CA LEU A 456 -18.92 -13.95 26.11
C LEU A 456 -17.67 -14.83 26.21
N PRO A 457 -17.20 -15.22 27.39
CA PRO A 457 -16.04 -16.07 27.53
C PRO A 457 -16.34 -17.42 26.86
N SER A 458 -15.51 -17.80 25.94
CA SER A 458 -15.49 -19.14 25.37
C SER A 458 -15.44 -20.17 26.52
N PRO A 459 -16.19 -21.28 26.44
CA PRO A 459 -16.30 -22.24 27.53
C PRO A 459 -14.94 -22.84 27.85
N SER A 460 -14.45 -22.61 29.06
CA SER A 460 -13.26 -23.22 29.62
C SER A 460 -13.43 -24.73 29.62
N ARG A 461 -12.63 -25.44 28.85
CA ARG A 461 -12.46 -26.89 28.98
C ARG A 461 -11.85 -27.19 30.32
N SER A 462 -12.67 -27.55 31.29
CA SER A 462 -12.22 -28.15 32.55
C SER A 462 -11.64 -29.52 32.26
N SER A 463 -10.34 -29.65 32.37
CA SER A 463 -9.64 -30.94 32.41
C SER A 463 -9.83 -31.58 33.78
N LYS A 464 -10.82 -32.43 33.93
CA LYS A 464 -10.83 -33.40 35.02
C LYS A 464 -9.89 -34.57 34.65
N ARG A 465 -8.70 -34.50 35.21
CA ARG A 465 -7.77 -35.62 35.30
C ARG A 465 -8.31 -36.58 36.36
N THR A 466 -8.97 -37.67 35.99
CA THR A 466 -9.16 -38.84 36.84
C THR A 466 -8.03 -39.82 36.52
N ARG A 467 -7.12 -39.95 37.49
CA ARG A 467 -6.27 -41.14 37.60
C ARG A 467 -7.16 -42.34 37.91
N LYS A 468 -7.06 -43.39 37.14
CA LYS A 468 -7.29 -44.75 37.64
C LYS A 468 -6.20 -45.67 37.13
N SER A 469 -5.53 -46.26 38.09
CA SER A 469 -4.62 -47.37 38.01
C SER A 469 -5.32 -48.65 37.54
N ALA A 470 -4.76 -49.32 36.60
CA ALA A 470 -4.44 -50.77 36.55
C ALA A 470 -3.77 -51.03 35.20
#